data_6b5e2096b7053828300aa21d0d303364
#
_entry.id   6b5e2096b7053828300aa21d0d303364
#
_cell.length_a   1.000
_cell.length_b   1.000
_cell.length_c   1.000
_cell.angle_alpha   90.00
_cell.angle_beta   90.00
_cell.angle_gamma   90.00
#
_symmetry.space_group_name_H-M   'P 1'
#
loop_
_entity.id
_entity.type
_entity.pdbx_description
1 polymer ?
#
loop_
_entity_poly.entity_id
_entity_poly.type
_entity_poly.pdbx_seq_one_letter_code
_entity_poly.pdbx_strand_id
1 'polypeptide(L)'
;MAHMVETMAYAGEVPWHGLGVKVADDLTPQEMMKVAGLDWSVERHPITTLVDGEEITIEGKKALVRSSDNKVLDVVGDQWIPVQNADAFEFFDEYVKAGGMTMHTAGSLKDGQIVWGLAKIDEYFSLFGGKDQVDSYLLLSNPHNYGRGVDVRFTPIRVVCNNTLSMSLEGKASLGISLNHKSEFNAERVRLALDEASKKMETYHEMADFLSKKYYKQADLFEYFNQVFPVTTNRAGTM
;
A
#
# COMPACT_ATOMS: atom_id res chain seq x y z
N MET A 1 16.46 8.36 -2.05
CA MET A 1 15.95 7.96 -3.37
C MET A 1 14.43 8.03 -3.34
N ALA A 2 13.78 8.57 -4.37
CA ALA A 2 12.32 8.82 -4.37
C ALA A 2 11.46 7.55 -4.32
N HIS A 3 11.94 6.42 -4.86
CA HIS A 3 11.16 5.17 -4.88
C HIS A 3 11.09 4.45 -3.54
N MET A 4 12.12 4.54 -2.68
CA MET A 4 12.26 3.88 -1.38
C MET A 4 12.04 2.35 -1.40
N VAL A 5 12.15 1.71 -2.56
CA VAL A 5 12.00 0.26 -2.72
C VAL A 5 13.25 -0.42 -2.19
N GLU A 6 13.08 -1.40 -1.31
CA GLU A 6 14.14 -2.29 -0.86
C GLU A 6 14.16 -3.55 -1.71
N THR A 7 13.04 -4.29 -1.75
CA THR A 7 12.87 -5.48 -2.58
C THR A 7 11.49 -5.44 -3.25
N MET A 8 11.37 -6.07 -4.41
CA MET A 8 10.07 -6.29 -5.05
C MET A 8 10.10 -7.38 -6.12
N ALA A 9 8.93 -7.94 -6.39
CA ALA A 9 8.63 -8.71 -7.58
C ALA A 9 7.49 -8.05 -8.36
N TYR A 10 7.45 -8.25 -9.68
CA TYR A 10 6.40 -7.68 -10.54
C TYR A 10 6.08 -8.58 -11.73
N ALA A 11 4.81 -8.66 -12.07
CA ALA A 11 4.33 -9.20 -13.33
C ALA A 11 4.12 -8.07 -14.36
N GLY A 12 4.13 -8.41 -15.64
CA GLY A 12 3.87 -7.46 -16.72
C GLY A 12 5.02 -6.50 -17.00
N GLU A 13 4.73 -5.20 -17.06
CA GLU A 13 5.68 -4.16 -17.45
C GLU A 13 6.71 -3.86 -16.34
N VAL A 14 7.94 -3.57 -16.78
CA VAL A 14 9.04 -3.15 -15.89
C VAL A 14 8.65 -1.83 -15.19
N PRO A 15 8.75 -1.72 -13.86
CA PRO A 15 8.59 -0.46 -13.17
C PRO A 15 9.57 0.61 -13.66
N TRP A 16 9.16 1.88 -13.63
CA TRP A 16 9.97 3.01 -14.14
C TRP A 16 11.38 3.13 -13.54
N HIS A 17 11.58 2.63 -12.33
CA HIS A 17 12.88 2.64 -11.64
C HIS A 17 13.75 1.43 -11.95
N GLY A 18 13.25 0.43 -12.70
CA GLY A 18 14.00 -0.74 -13.13
C GLY A 18 14.35 -1.76 -12.05
N LEU A 19 13.81 -1.60 -10.83
CA LEU A 19 14.08 -2.51 -9.70
C LEU A 19 13.07 -3.66 -9.64
N GLY A 20 13.50 -4.75 -9.03
CA GLY A 20 12.66 -5.91 -8.76
C GLY A 20 12.92 -7.09 -9.68
N VAL A 21 12.32 -8.22 -9.33
CA VAL A 21 12.39 -9.47 -10.07
C VAL A 21 11.13 -9.59 -10.93
N LYS A 22 11.30 -9.77 -12.24
CA LYS A 22 10.18 -10.06 -13.13
C LYS A 22 9.73 -11.50 -12.94
N VAL A 23 8.44 -11.69 -12.78
CA VAL A 23 7.80 -13.01 -12.61
C VAL A 23 6.71 -13.22 -13.65
N ALA A 24 6.24 -14.47 -13.76
CA ALA A 24 5.03 -14.80 -14.50
C ALA A 24 3.78 -14.24 -13.78
N ASP A 25 2.70 -14.09 -14.50
CA ASP A 25 1.44 -13.51 -14.01
C ASP A 25 0.50 -14.54 -13.36
N ASP A 26 0.95 -15.78 -13.22
CA ASP A 26 0.21 -16.90 -12.64
C ASP A 26 0.69 -17.32 -11.24
N LEU A 27 1.57 -16.51 -10.59
CA LEU A 27 2.04 -16.81 -9.26
C LEU A 27 0.92 -16.69 -8.21
N THR A 28 0.94 -17.61 -7.26
CA THR A 28 0.13 -17.47 -6.05
C THR A 28 0.65 -16.32 -5.16
N PRO A 29 -0.18 -15.77 -4.26
CA PRO A 29 0.29 -14.75 -3.30
C PRO A 29 1.51 -15.17 -2.51
N GLN A 30 1.56 -16.42 -2.05
CA GLN A 30 2.70 -16.97 -1.30
C GLN A 30 3.97 -17.09 -2.13
N GLU A 31 3.86 -17.47 -3.40
CA GLU A 31 5.01 -17.50 -4.32
C GLU A 31 5.50 -16.08 -4.62
N MET A 32 4.60 -15.16 -4.89
CA MET A 32 4.93 -13.74 -5.10
C MET A 32 5.63 -13.15 -3.85
N MET A 33 5.13 -13.43 -2.64
CA MET A 33 5.73 -13.02 -1.37
C MET A 33 7.18 -13.51 -1.26
N LYS A 34 7.43 -14.80 -1.56
CA LYS A 34 8.78 -15.39 -1.49
C LYS A 34 9.73 -14.77 -2.52
N VAL A 35 9.29 -14.65 -3.78
CA VAL A 35 10.13 -14.06 -4.85
C VAL A 35 10.42 -12.59 -4.58
N ALA A 36 9.49 -11.88 -3.95
CA ALA A 36 9.68 -10.49 -3.53
C ALA A 36 10.59 -10.37 -2.28
N GLY A 37 11.04 -11.48 -1.67
CA GLY A 37 11.89 -11.48 -0.48
C GLY A 37 11.17 -11.01 0.78
N LEU A 38 9.90 -11.36 0.94
CA LEU A 38 9.03 -10.91 2.04
C LEU A 38 8.68 -12.03 3.03
N ASP A 39 9.29 -13.20 2.91
CA ASP A 39 9.03 -14.41 3.70
C ASP A 39 9.67 -14.40 5.10
N TRP A 40 9.94 -13.21 5.62
CA TRP A 40 10.42 -12.97 6.99
C TRP A 40 9.27 -12.60 7.94
N SER A 41 9.50 -12.86 9.23
CA SER A 41 8.60 -12.48 10.31
C SER A 41 9.07 -11.22 11.06
N VAL A 42 8.15 -10.60 11.80
CA VAL A 42 8.44 -9.49 12.70
C VAL A 42 8.27 -9.94 14.14
N GLU A 43 9.33 -9.84 14.89
CA GLU A 43 9.39 -10.24 16.29
C GLU A 43 9.40 -9.01 17.20
N ARG A 44 8.86 -9.17 18.42
CA ARG A 44 8.85 -8.10 19.42
C ARG A 44 9.88 -8.40 20.49
N HIS A 45 10.92 -7.59 20.56
CA HIS A 45 12.00 -7.72 21.53
C HIS A 45 11.93 -6.66 22.62
N PRO A 46 12.34 -6.97 23.87
CA PRO A 46 12.51 -5.95 24.90
C PRO A 46 13.57 -4.94 24.47
N ILE A 47 13.47 -3.72 24.98
CA ILE A 47 14.47 -2.68 24.78
C ILE A 47 15.16 -2.44 26.09
N THR A 48 16.48 -2.40 26.07
CA THR A 48 17.29 -2.10 27.23
C THR A 48 18.20 -0.90 26.98
N THR A 49 18.63 -0.24 28.03
CA THR A 49 19.65 0.81 28.02
C THR A 49 20.67 0.54 29.10
N LEU A 50 21.88 1.05 28.92
CA LEU A 50 22.95 0.97 29.93
C LEU A 50 23.02 2.29 30.69
N VAL A 51 22.89 2.22 32.02
CA VAL A 51 23.07 3.35 32.92
C VAL A 51 24.10 2.93 34.00
N ASP A 52 25.20 3.62 34.05
CA ASP A 52 26.32 3.36 34.99
C ASP A 52 26.82 1.89 34.93
N GLY A 53 26.69 1.25 33.74
CA GLY A 53 27.09 -0.14 33.52
C GLY A 53 26.03 -1.19 33.85
N GLU A 54 24.89 -0.79 34.39
CA GLU A 54 23.73 -1.67 34.61
C GLU A 54 22.75 -1.63 33.43
N GLU A 55 22.25 -2.80 33.06
CA GLU A 55 21.25 -2.95 32.00
C GLU A 55 19.85 -2.73 32.57
N ILE A 56 19.16 -1.71 32.07
CA ILE A 56 17.80 -1.33 32.49
C ILE A 56 16.83 -1.57 31.33
N THR A 57 15.76 -2.33 31.56
CA THR A 57 14.69 -2.54 30.59
C THR A 57 13.78 -1.31 30.51
N ILE A 58 13.47 -0.86 29.29
CA ILE A 58 12.51 0.21 29.05
C ILE A 58 11.09 -0.39 28.99
N GLU A 59 10.35 -0.16 30.06
CA GLU A 59 8.99 -0.67 30.19
C GLU A 59 8.01 -0.02 29.19
N GLY A 60 6.97 -0.77 28.79
CA GLY A 60 5.92 -0.28 27.90
C GLY A 60 6.34 -0.09 26.44
N LYS A 61 7.57 -0.51 26.08
CA LYS A 61 8.11 -0.42 24.71
C LYS A 61 8.67 -1.75 24.23
N LYS A 62 8.57 -1.98 22.93
CA LYS A 62 9.15 -3.13 22.23
C LYS A 62 9.81 -2.68 20.93
N ALA A 63 10.95 -3.25 20.61
CA ALA A 63 11.55 -3.17 19.29
C ALA A 63 10.88 -4.18 18.37
N LEU A 64 10.52 -3.75 17.16
CA LEU A 64 10.10 -4.62 16.07
C LEU A 64 11.35 -5.05 15.30
N VAL A 65 11.63 -6.32 15.28
CA VAL A 65 12.84 -6.87 14.69
C VAL A 65 12.48 -7.82 13.56
N ARG A 66 13.09 -7.61 12.39
CA ARG A 66 12.92 -8.48 11.24
C ARG A 66 13.77 -9.75 11.40
N SER A 67 13.15 -10.93 11.28
CA SER A 67 13.80 -12.22 11.54
C SER A 67 14.92 -12.57 10.57
N SER A 68 14.89 -12.05 9.33
CA SER A 68 15.86 -12.41 8.29
C SER A 68 17.27 -11.83 8.50
N ASP A 69 17.38 -10.66 9.16
CA ASP A 69 18.64 -9.93 9.29
C ASP A 69 18.82 -9.23 10.64
N ASN A 70 17.88 -9.45 11.57
CA ASN A 70 17.82 -8.81 12.88
C ASN A 70 17.73 -7.28 12.83
N LYS A 71 17.24 -6.72 11.73
CA LYS A 71 17.06 -5.28 11.58
C LYS A 71 15.92 -4.79 12.45
N VAL A 72 16.18 -3.75 13.23
CA VAL A 72 15.13 -3.04 13.97
C VAL A 72 14.36 -2.18 12.99
N LEU A 73 13.08 -2.49 12.81
CA LEU A 73 12.17 -1.75 11.91
C LEU A 73 11.60 -0.52 12.58
N ASP A 74 11.19 -0.65 13.85
CA ASP A 74 10.65 0.47 14.66
C ASP A 74 10.61 0.13 16.16
N VAL A 75 10.22 1.12 16.95
CA VAL A 75 9.95 0.99 18.38
C VAL A 75 8.50 1.36 18.67
N VAL A 76 7.75 0.42 19.20
CA VAL A 76 6.30 0.53 19.40
C VAL A 76 5.92 0.35 20.87
N GLY A 77 4.65 0.63 21.20
CA GLY A 77 4.10 0.28 22.51
C GLY A 77 3.94 -1.25 22.66
N ASP A 78 3.94 -1.74 23.88
CA ASP A 78 3.85 -3.17 24.21
C ASP A 78 2.52 -3.82 23.76
N GLN A 79 1.50 -3.02 23.51
CA GLN A 79 0.19 -3.48 22.99
C GLN A 79 0.12 -3.55 21.47
N TRP A 80 1.17 -3.14 20.77
CA TRP A 80 1.20 -3.18 19.31
C TRP A 80 1.55 -4.60 18.83
N ILE A 81 0.71 -5.18 17.98
CA ILE A 81 0.86 -6.55 17.47
C ILE A 81 1.17 -6.47 15.97
N PRO A 82 2.31 -7.00 15.51
CA PRO A 82 2.61 -7.06 14.08
C PRO A 82 1.64 -8.03 13.37
N VAL A 83 1.07 -7.60 12.24
CA VAL A 83 0.46 -8.54 11.30
C VAL A 83 1.60 -9.14 10.49
N GLN A 84 1.74 -10.47 10.51
CA GLN A 84 2.81 -11.13 9.79
C GLN A 84 2.59 -11.04 8.29
N ASN A 85 3.68 -11.00 7.51
CA ASN A 85 3.56 -10.97 6.06
C ASN A 85 2.84 -12.21 5.53
N ALA A 86 3.12 -13.38 6.09
CA ALA A 86 2.44 -14.62 5.71
C ALA A 86 0.93 -14.54 5.87
N ASP A 87 0.44 -14.04 7.02
CA ASP A 87 -0.99 -13.91 7.31
C ASP A 87 -1.66 -12.89 6.36
N ALA A 88 -0.94 -11.78 6.08
CA ALA A 88 -1.43 -10.75 5.19
C ALA A 88 -1.56 -11.26 3.74
N PHE A 89 -0.60 -12.06 3.26
CA PHE A 89 -0.65 -12.64 1.92
C PHE A 89 -1.59 -13.83 1.81
N GLU A 90 -1.85 -14.57 2.89
CA GLU A 90 -2.85 -15.65 2.92
C GLU A 90 -4.25 -15.11 2.59
N PHE A 91 -4.55 -13.89 3.05
CA PHE A 91 -5.78 -13.20 2.68
C PHE A 91 -5.96 -13.05 1.17
N PHE A 92 -4.90 -12.74 0.44
CA PHE A 92 -4.97 -12.60 -1.03
C PHE A 92 -5.29 -13.93 -1.72
N ASP A 93 -4.87 -15.05 -1.14
CA ASP A 93 -5.04 -16.39 -1.72
C ASP A 93 -6.52 -16.75 -1.91
N GLU A 94 -7.40 -16.32 -1.00
CA GLU A 94 -8.85 -16.52 -1.12
C GLU A 94 -9.42 -15.82 -2.37
N TYR A 95 -8.95 -14.59 -2.66
CA TYR A 95 -9.41 -13.83 -3.83
C TYR A 95 -8.82 -14.33 -5.14
N VAL A 96 -7.54 -14.65 -5.15
CA VAL A 96 -6.87 -15.21 -6.33
C VAL A 96 -7.49 -16.56 -6.70
N LYS A 97 -7.76 -17.43 -5.72
CA LYS A 97 -8.42 -18.73 -5.93
C LYS A 97 -9.87 -18.62 -6.38
N ALA A 98 -10.59 -17.61 -5.93
CA ALA A 98 -11.95 -17.34 -6.41
C ALA A 98 -12.00 -16.94 -7.89
N GLY A 99 -10.86 -16.78 -8.55
CA GLY A 99 -10.76 -16.55 -9.99
C GLY A 99 -10.94 -15.09 -10.42
N GLY A 100 -10.95 -14.17 -9.48
CA GLY A 100 -11.19 -12.75 -9.78
C GLY A 100 -9.93 -11.88 -9.83
N MET A 101 -8.75 -12.41 -9.44
CA MET A 101 -7.55 -11.58 -9.35
C MET A 101 -6.28 -12.37 -9.65
N THR A 102 -5.23 -11.66 -10.09
CA THR A 102 -3.88 -12.19 -10.27
C THR A 102 -2.87 -11.30 -9.55
N MET A 103 -1.83 -11.91 -8.95
CA MET A 103 -0.78 -11.12 -8.32
C MET A 103 -0.03 -10.29 -9.35
N HIS A 104 0.14 -9.00 -9.06
CA HIS A 104 0.75 -8.07 -10.01
C HIS A 104 2.07 -7.47 -9.52
N THR A 105 2.12 -6.98 -8.28
CA THR A 105 3.37 -6.54 -7.64
C THR A 105 3.34 -6.88 -6.15
N ALA A 106 4.52 -7.10 -5.57
CA ALA A 106 4.71 -7.16 -4.13
C ALA A 106 6.11 -6.66 -3.80
N GLY A 107 6.31 -6.13 -2.59
CA GLY A 107 7.63 -5.67 -2.19
C GLY A 107 7.65 -5.02 -0.82
N SER A 108 8.84 -4.49 -0.47
CA SER A 108 9.07 -3.72 0.75
C SER A 108 9.63 -2.34 0.46
N LEU A 109 9.24 -1.39 1.30
CA LEU A 109 9.66 0.01 1.27
C LEU A 109 10.32 0.38 2.59
N LYS A 110 11.19 1.41 2.53
CA LYS A 110 11.82 1.99 3.71
C LYS A 110 12.51 0.92 4.56
N ASP A 111 13.28 0.09 3.90
CA ASP A 111 14.05 -0.97 4.55
C ASP A 111 13.19 -1.97 5.34
N GLY A 112 12.08 -2.38 4.77
CA GLY A 112 11.16 -3.36 5.37
C GLY A 112 10.08 -2.78 6.27
N GLN A 113 10.07 -1.47 6.52
CA GLN A 113 9.06 -0.84 7.38
C GLN A 113 7.63 -0.89 6.81
N ILE A 114 7.48 -1.05 5.50
CA ILE A 114 6.17 -1.18 4.86
C ILE A 114 6.27 -2.28 3.81
N VAL A 115 5.42 -3.28 3.94
CA VAL A 115 5.22 -4.33 2.94
C VAL A 115 3.94 -4.07 2.18
N TRP A 116 3.93 -4.30 0.87
CA TRP A 116 2.72 -4.24 0.07
C TRP A 116 2.55 -5.48 -0.79
N GLY A 117 1.31 -5.81 -1.07
CA GLY A 117 0.87 -6.74 -2.11
C GLY A 117 -0.18 -6.07 -2.99
N LEU A 118 -0.10 -6.24 -4.29
CA LEU A 118 -1.05 -5.72 -5.25
C LEU A 118 -1.53 -6.85 -6.16
N ALA A 119 -2.83 -7.09 -6.15
CA ALA A 119 -3.49 -8.01 -7.07
C ALA A 119 -4.24 -7.22 -8.14
N LYS A 120 -4.13 -7.61 -9.39
CA LYS A 120 -4.90 -7.07 -10.49
C LYS A 120 -6.25 -7.79 -10.55
N ILE A 121 -7.31 -7.03 -10.65
CA ILE A 121 -8.67 -7.54 -10.86
C ILE A 121 -8.88 -7.67 -12.36
N ASP A 122 -9.52 -8.74 -12.80
CA ASP A 122 -9.79 -8.97 -14.24
C ASP A 122 -10.92 -8.07 -14.79
N GLU A 123 -11.24 -7.03 -14.04
CA GLU A 123 -12.17 -5.98 -14.45
C GLU A 123 -11.40 -4.70 -14.73
N TYR A 124 -11.66 -4.14 -15.90
CA TYR A 124 -11.16 -2.83 -16.27
C TYR A 124 -12.29 -1.97 -16.81
N PHE A 125 -12.13 -0.67 -16.77
CA PHE A 125 -13.03 0.24 -17.43
C PHE A 125 -12.28 1.12 -18.43
N SER A 126 -12.99 1.54 -19.48
CA SER A 126 -12.41 2.35 -20.54
C SER A 126 -12.97 3.77 -20.51
N LEU A 127 -12.10 4.74 -20.68
CA LEU A 127 -12.43 6.16 -20.78
C LEU A 127 -12.23 6.64 -22.22
N PHE A 128 -12.78 7.83 -22.53
CA PHE A 128 -12.65 8.50 -23.83
C PHE A 128 -13.05 7.63 -25.03
N GLY A 129 -14.10 6.83 -24.88
CA GLY A 129 -14.60 5.94 -25.95
C GLY A 129 -13.66 4.78 -26.23
N GLY A 130 -13.03 4.21 -25.22
CA GLY A 130 -12.16 3.04 -25.33
C GLY A 130 -10.69 3.35 -25.65
N LYS A 131 -10.30 4.64 -25.63
CA LYS A 131 -8.93 5.06 -25.94
C LYS A 131 -7.98 4.95 -24.73
N ASP A 132 -8.52 4.93 -23.53
CA ASP A 132 -7.77 4.83 -22.28
C ASP A 132 -8.37 3.73 -21.41
N GLN A 133 -7.56 2.76 -21.03
CA GLN A 133 -7.96 1.64 -20.17
C GLN A 133 -7.45 1.89 -18.76
N VAL A 134 -8.32 1.81 -17.79
CA VAL A 134 -7.99 1.90 -16.37
C VAL A 134 -8.16 0.53 -15.73
N ASP A 135 -7.05 -0.07 -15.33
CA ASP A 135 -7.04 -1.32 -14.60
C ASP A 135 -7.43 -1.10 -13.13
N SER A 136 -8.06 -2.07 -12.53
CA SER A 136 -8.44 -2.07 -11.13
C SER A 136 -7.55 -3.03 -10.34
N TYR A 137 -7.18 -2.64 -9.13
CA TYR A 137 -6.32 -3.43 -8.26
C TYR A 137 -6.88 -3.50 -6.85
N LEU A 138 -6.59 -4.61 -6.17
CA LEU A 138 -6.69 -4.74 -4.73
C LEU A 138 -5.29 -4.54 -4.14
N LEU A 139 -5.14 -3.55 -3.28
CA LEU A 139 -3.92 -3.22 -2.57
C LEU A 139 -4.01 -3.69 -1.13
N LEU A 140 -2.99 -4.40 -0.67
CA LEU A 140 -2.66 -4.61 0.72
C LEU A 140 -1.44 -3.76 1.07
N SER A 141 -1.50 -3.00 2.15
CA SER A 141 -0.36 -2.31 2.76
C SER A 141 -0.23 -2.75 4.21
N ASN A 142 0.86 -3.42 4.55
CA ASN A 142 1.16 -3.93 5.88
C ASN A 142 2.37 -3.19 6.47
N PRO A 143 2.15 -2.11 7.25
CA PRO A 143 3.24 -1.37 7.87
C PRO A 143 3.74 -2.07 9.14
N HIS A 144 5.06 -2.12 9.30
CA HIS A 144 5.76 -2.56 10.50
C HIS A 144 6.38 -1.38 11.26
N ASN A 145 5.68 -0.24 11.23
CA ASN A 145 6.08 0.97 11.93
C ASN A 145 4.88 1.65 12.61
N TYR A 146 5.17 2.47 13.61
CA TYR A 146 4.17 3.20 14.37
C TYR A 146 3.40 4.22 13.50
N GLY A 147 2.13 4.44 13.86
CA GLY A 147 1.30 5.50 13.28
C GLY A 147 0.52 5.10 12.03
N ARG A 148 0.64 3.86 11.55
CA ARG A 148 -0.12 3.33 10.42
C ARG A 148 -0.77 2.00 10.79
N GLY A 149 -1.96 1.75 10.25
CA GLY A 149 -2.63 0.44 10.30
C GLY A 149 -2.40 -0.36 9.03
N VAL A 150 -2.77 -1.63 9.06
CA VAL A 150 -2.89 -2.45 7.85
C VAL A 150 -4.03 -1.90 7.03
N ASP A 151 -3.79 -1.66 5.75
CA ASP A 151 -4.77 -1.09 4.84
C ASP A 151 -5.03 -2.05 3.68
N VAL A 152 -6.30 -2.34 3.42
CA VAL A 152 -6.72 -3.15 2.26
C VAL A 152 -7.76 -2.35 1.52
N ARG A 153 -7.50 -2.07 0.22
CA ARG A 153 -8.39 -1.23 -0.59
C ARG A 153 -8.32 -1.51 -2.08
N PHE A 154 -9.38 -1.15 -2.76
CA PHE A 154 -9.37 -1.03 -4.22
C PHE A 154 -8.70 0.27 -4.64
N THR A 155 -7.92 0.20 -5.73
CA THR A 155 -7.24 1.36 -6.31
C THR A 155 -7.07 1.20 -7.82
N PRO A 156 -7.19 2.27 -8.61
CA PRO A 156 -6.82 2.26 -10.02
C PRO A 156 -5.32 2.51 -10.22
N ILE A 157 -4.53 2.56 -9.15
CA ILE A 157 -3.12 2.92 -9.19
C ILE A 157 -2.28 1.65 -9.07
N ARG A 158 -1.44 1.40 -10.07
CA ARG A 158 -0.40 0.37 -10.02
C ARG A 158 0.68 0.76 -9.01
N VAL A 159 0.72 0.08 -7.87
CA VAL A 159 1.70 0.36 -6.81
C VAL A 159 3.02 -0.33 -7.14
N VAL A 160 4.07 0.47 -7.31
CA VAL A 160 5.45 0.00 -7.62
C VAL A 160 6.50 0.73 -6.78
N CYS A 161 6.14 1.76 -6.01
CA CYS A 161 7.07 2.55 -5.21
C CYS A 161 6.33 3.31 -4.09
N ASN A 162 7.09 3.99 -3.22
CA ASN A 162 6.52 4.77 -2.13
C ASN A 162 5.55 5.87 -2.61
N ASN A 163 5.83 6.53 -3.74
CA ASN A 163 4.95 7.57 -4.25
C ASN A 163 3.58 7.02 -4.68
N THR A 164 3.57 5.94 -5.46
CA THR A 164 2.33 5.30 -5.92
C THR A 164 1.58 4.65 -4.76
N LEU A 165 2.27 4.12 -3.74
CA LEU A 165 1.63 3.66 -2.50
C LEU A 165 0.97 4.83 -1.75
N SER A 166 1.68 5.94 -1.55
CA SER A 166 1.12 7.13 -0.89
C SER A 166 -0.12 7.65 -1.62
N MET A 167 -0.04 7.79 -2.95
CA MET A 167 -1.20 8.21 -3.77
C MET A 167 -2.40 7.28 -3.60
N SER A 168 -2.16 5.97 -3.54
CA SER A 168 -3.23 4.97 -3.33
C SER A 168 -3.83 5.08 -1.93
N LEU A 169 -3.03 5.43 -0.90
CA LEU A 169 -3.47 5.53 0.50
C LEU A 169 -4.07 6.89 0.85
N GLU A 170 -3.74 7.96 0.14
CA GLU A 170 -4.25 9.34 0.38
C GLU A 170 -5.70 9.53 -0.06
N GLY A 171 -6.22 8.67 -0.93
CA GLY A 171 -7.64 8.67 -1.29
C GLY A 171 -8.52 8.49 -0.05
N LYS A 172 -9.69 9.17 -0.02
CA LYS A 172 -10.64 9.02 1.10
C LYS A 172 -10.88 7.53 1.36
N ALA A 173 -10.84 7.14 2.64
CA ALA A 173 -11.00 5.76 3.15
C ALA A 173 -12.27 5.01 2.69
N SER A 174 -12.98 5.54 1.70
CA SER A 174 -14.22 5.01 1.17
C SER A 174 -14.05 3.79 0.26
N LEU A 175 -12.84 3.50 -0.20
CA LEU A 175 -12.55 2.37 -1.11
C LEU A 175 -11.88 1.18 -0.41
N GLY A 176 -11.79 1.16 0.90
CA GLY A 176 -11.11 0.11 1.63
C GLY A 176 -11.31 0.17 3.13
N ILE A 177 -10.58 -0.68 3.83
CA ILE A 177 -10.57 -0.82 5.28
C ILE A 177 -9.17 -0.59 5.81
N SER A 178 -9.07 0.09 6.96
CA SER A 178 -7.83 0.20 7.72
C SER A 178 -8.00 -0.48 9.07
N LEU A 179 -7.08 -1.38 9.40
CA LEU A 179 -7.05 -2.14 10.65
C LEU A 179 -5.88 -1.66 11.51
N ASN A 180 -6.13 -1.46 12.79
CA ASN A 180 -5.06 -1.09 13.72
C ASN A 180 -4.33 -2.35 14.23
N HIS A 181 -3.07 -2.19 14.62
CA HIS A 181 -2.22 -3.25 15.18
C HIS A 181 -2.51 -3.60 16.66
N LYS A 182 -3.62 -3.16 17.21
CA LYS A 182 -4.06 -3.48 18.57
C LYS A 182 -5.05 -4.64 18.64
N SER A 183 -5.58 -5.05 17.50
CA SER A 183 -6.51 -6.18 17.37
C SER A 183 -5.90 -7.23 16.45
N GLU A 184 -6.25 -8.49 16.69
CA GLU A 184 -5.89 -9.57 15.77
C GLU A 184 -6.42 -9.29 14.37
N PHE A 185 -5.61 -9.61 13.36
CA PHE A 185 -6.02 -9.55 11.97
C PHE A 185 -7.16 -10.55 11.73
N ASN A 186 -8.28 -10.05 11.19
CA ASN A 186 -9.44 -10.88 10.88
C ASN A 186 -9.80 -10.75 9.40
N ALA A 187 -9.42 -11.74 8.62
CA ALA A 187 -9.63 -11.79 7.18
C ALA A 187 -11.10 -11.68 6.77
N GLU A 188 -12.03 -12.25 7.56
CA GLU A 188 -13.47 -12.19 7.24
C GLU A 188 -14.04 -10.78 7.38
N ARG A 189 -13.62 -10.01 8.39
CA ARG A 189 -14.01 -8.58 8.49
C ARG A 189 -13.50 -7.77 7.32
N VAL A 190 -12.28 -8.08 6.85
CA VAL A 190 -11.70 -7.44 5.68
C VAL A 190 -12.52 -7.79 4.43
N ARG A 191 -12.88 -9.05 4.24
CA ARG A 191 -13.69 -9.53 3.11
C ARG A 191 -15.04 -8.81 3.04
N LEU A 192 -15.78 -8.74 4.14
CA LEU A 192 -17.08 -8.04 4.19
C LEU A 192 -16.96 -6.56 3.84
N ALA A 193 -15.88 -5.90 4.29
CA ALA A 193 -15.66 -4.50 3.97
C ALA A 193 -15.22 -4.29 2.50
N LEU A 194 -14.54 -5.27 1.90
CA LEU A 194 -14.17 -5.23 0.48
C LEU A 194 -15.37 -5.42 -0.45
N ASP A 195 -16.33 -6.27 -0.08
CA ASP A 195 -17.59 -6.40 -0.82
C ASP A 195 -18.34 -5.07 -0.88
N GLU A 196 -18.26 -4.27 0.17
CA GLU A 196 -18.83 -2.92 0.19
C GLU A 196 -17.99 -1.92 -0.60
N ALA A 197 -16.66 -2.05 -0.55
CA ALA A 197 -15.75 -1.18 -1.28
C ALA A 197 -15.78 -1.42 -2.80
N SER A 198 -16.04 -2.65 -3.25
CA SER A 198 -16.23 -2.98 -4.68
C SER A 198 -17.36 -2.16 -5.30
N LYS A 199 -18.50 -2.03 -4.60
CA LYS A 199 -19.62 -1.19 -5.06
C LYS A 199 -19.26 0.28 -5.21
N LYS A 200 -18.28 0.76 -4.46
CA LYS A 200 -17.79 2.14 -4.55
C LYS A 200 -16.84 2.34 -5.74
N MET A 201 -16.16 1.29 -6.20
CA MET A 201 -15.39 1.34 -7.45
C MET A 201 -16.31 1.54 -8.67
N GLU A 202 -17.50 0.94 -8.67
CA GLU A 202 -18.51 1.20 -9.70
C GLU A 202 -18.88 2.69 -9.74
N THR A 203 -19.12 3.29 -8.58
CA THR A 203 -19.40 4.74 -8.47
C THR A 203 -18.21 5.59 -8.95
N TYR A 204 -16.97 5.17 -8.65
CA TYR A 204 -15.77 5.84 -9.17
C TYR A 204 -15.70 5.75 -10.70
N HIS A 205 -15.99 4.59 -11.25
CA HIS A 205 -16.05 4.39 -12.70
C HIS A 205 -17.10 5.30 -13.36
N GLU A 206 -18.33 5.33 -12.83
CA GLU A 206 -19.40 6.22 -13.34
C GLU A 206 -18.98 7.68 -13.31
N MET A 207 -18.32 8.12 -12.23
CA MET A 207 -17.82 9.49 -12.10
C MET A 207 -16.70 9.78 -13.11
N ALA A 208 -15.74 8.88 -13.27
CA ALA A 208 -14.65 9.02 -14.22
C ALA A 208 -15.15 9.05 -15.67
N ASP A 209 -16.10 8.18 -16.03
CA ASP A 209 -16.76 8.16 -17.33
C ASP A 209 -17.53 9.47 -17.58
N PHE A 210 -18.29 9.93 -16.57
CA PHE A 210 -18.98 11.23 -16.67
C PHE A 210 -18.00 12.37 -16.93
N LEU A 211 -16.90 12.44 -16.20
CA LEU A 211 -15.88 13.49 -16.35
C LEU A 211 -15.18 13.39 -17.71
N SER A 212 -14.91 12.19 -18.20
CA SER A 212 -14.26 11.95 -19.49
C SER A 212 -15.05 12.50 -20.69
N LYS A 213 -16.37 12.66 -20.53
CA LYS A 213 -17.30 13.18 -21.53
C LYS A 213 -17.50 14.72 -21.46
N LYS A 214 -16.89 15.37 -20.47
CA LYS A 214 -17.02 16.84 -20.29
C LYS A 214 -15.95 17.55 -21.09
N TYR A 215 -16.39 18.60 -21.75
CA TYR A 215 -15.50 19.55 -22.44
C TYR A 215 -15.38 20.81 -21.61
N TYR A 216 -14.15 21.24 -21.37
CA TYR A 216 -13.84 22.47 -20.66
C TYR A 216 -13.14 23.46 -21.59
N LYS A 217 -13.44 24.75 -21.45
CA LYS A 217 -12.64 25.80 -22.07
C LYS A 217 -11.32 25.92 -21.31
N GLN A 218 -10.26 26.29 -22.00
CA GLN A 218 -8.94 26.46 -21.38
C GLN A 218 -8.98 27.48 -20.21
N ALA A 219 -9.80 28.52 -20.33
CA ALA A 219 -9.98 29.50 -19.27
C ALA A 219 -10.57 28.91 -17.98
N ASP A 220 -11.58 28.04 -18.10
CA ASP A 220 -12.24 27.37 -16.96
C ASP A 220 -11.26 26.42 -16.26
N LEU A 221 -10.38 25.79 -17.04
CA LEU A 221 -9.34 24.89 -16.52
C LEU A 221 -8.28 25.68 -15.73
N PHE A 222 -7.85 26.85 -16.21
CA PHE A 222 -6.95 27.72 -15.47
C PHE A 222 -7.56 28.23 -14.17
N GLU A 223 -8.82 28.62 -14.17
CA GLU A 223 -9.53 29.04 -12.97
C GLU A 223 -9.61 27.90 -11.95
N TYR A 224 -9.96 26.68 -12.38
CA TYR A 224 -9.96 25.49 -11.54
C TYR A 224 -8.58 25.22 -10.92
N PHE A 225 -7.51 25.25 -11.70
CA PHE A 225 -6.15 25.05 -11.17
C PHE A 225 -5.75 26.13 -10.17
N ASN A 226 -6.11 27.37 -10.38
CA ASN A 226 -5.84 28.45 -9.43
C ASN A 226 -6.61 28.28 -8.11
N GLN A 227 -7.80 27.68 -8.14
CA GLN A 227 -8.58 27.38 -6.93
C GLN A 227 -8.01 26.18 -6.17
N VAL A 228 -7.61 25.12 -6.88
CA VAL A 228 -7.10 23.88 -6.27
C VAL A 228 -5.65 24.02 -5.84
N PHE A 229 -4.84 24.74 -6.61
CA PHE A 229 -3.42 24.99 -6.36
C PHE A 229 -3.15 26.51 -6.32
N PRO A 230 -3.64 27.21 -5.30
CA PRO A 230 -3.41 28.67 -5.22
C PRO A 230 -1.91 28.95 -5.19
N VAL A 231 -1.45 29.80 -6.09
CA VAL A 231 -0.06 30.29 -6.05
C VAL A 231 0.10 31.11 -4.78
N THR A 232 0.71 30.52 -3.77
CA THR A 232 1.17 31.27 -2.59
C THR A 232 2.33 32.16 -3.05
N THR A 233 2.05 33.43 -3.31
CA THR A 233 3.09 34.44 -3.40
C THR A 233 3.78 34.49 -2.04
N ASN A 234 4.93 33.84 -1.93
CA ASN A 234 5.83 34.12 -0.83
C ASN A 234 6.10 35.62 -0.87
N ARG A 235 5.65 36.33 0.13
CA ARG A 235 6.13 37.69 0.42
C ARG A 235 7.63 37.59 0.75
N ALA A 236 8.45 37.51 -0.27
CA ALA A 236 9.84 37.93 -0.16
C ALA A 236 9.77 39.46 0.04
N GLY A 237 9.73 39.87 1.30
CA GLY A 237 9.94 41.25 1.67
C GLY A 237 11.29 41.67 1.16
N THR A 238 11.27 42.72 0.38
CA THR A 238 12.32 43.61 -0.01
C THR A 238 13.32 43.89 1.11
N MET A 239 14.56 43.63 0.94
CA MET A 239 15.75 44.50 0.77
C MET A 239 16.96 43.64 0.59
#